data_420ce54702e9dc2c6911cb8ce91b42f4
#
_entry.id   420ce54702e9dc2c6911cb8ce91b42f4
#
_cell.length_a   1.000
_cell.length_b   1.000
_cell.length_c   1.000
_cell.angle_alpha   90.00
_cell.angle_beta   90.00
_cell.angle_gamma   90.00
#
_symmetry.space_group_name_H-M   'P 1'
#
loop_
_entity.id
_entity.type
_entity.pdbx_description
1 polymer ?
#
loop_
_entity_poly.entity_id
_entity_poly.type
_entity_poly.pdbx_seq_one_letter_code
_entity_poly.pdbx_strand_id
1 'polypeptide(L)'
;LALLDAEELALVRHAAQFPRVIESAALAHEPHRIAFYLYDLAAAFHALWNRGNDDPGRRFLLEDNPQLSRARLELALAIAVVIRRGLDLMGVTATEEMR
;
A
#
# COMPACT_ATOMS: atom_id res chain seq x y z
N LEU A 1 -9.82 2.87 12.08
CA LEU A 1 -9.40 1.46 11.85
C LEU A 1 -10.45 0.46 12.28
N ALA A 2 -11.23 0.76 13.33
CA ALA A 2 -12.28 -0.14 13.80
C ALA A 2 -13.39 -0.38 12.77
N LEU A 3 -13.50 0.48 11.75
CA LEU A 3 -14.51 0.38 10.69
C LEU A 3 -14.05 -0.56 9.56
N LEU A 4 -12.77 -0.92 9.50
CA LEU A 4 -12.22 -1.73 8.42
C LEU A 4 -12.38 -3.21 8.72
N ASP A 5 -12.66 -4.02 7.68
CA ASP A 5 -12.75 -5.47 7.82
C ASP A 5 -11.36 -6.14 7.88
N ALA A 6 -11.35 -7.47 8.01
CA ALA A 6 -10.12 -8.24 8.16
C ALA A 6 -9.17 -8.07 6.97
N GLU A 7 -9.70 -8.01 5.74
CA GLU A 7 -8.87 -7.86 4.54
C GLU A 7 -8.28 -6.46 4.44
N GLU A 8 -9.07 -5.45 4.80
CA GLU A 8 -8.61 -4.07 4.83
C GLU A 8 -7.55 -3.88 5.91
N LEU A 9 -7.73 -4.50 7.08
CA LEU A 9 -6.73 -4.48 8.14
C LEU A 9 -5.45 -5.22 7.75
N ALA A 10 -5.56 -6.31 6.99
CA ALA A 10 -4.39 -7.01 6.46
C ALA A 10 -3.58 -6.10 5.54
N LEU A 11 -4.25 -5.29 4.72
CA LEU A 11 -3.58 -4.32 3.86
C LEU A 11 -2.87 -3.23 4.68
N VAL A 12 -3.50 -2.75 5.76
CA VAL A 12 -2.87 -1.80 6.69
C VAL A 12 -1.58 -2.39 7.28
N ARG A 13 -1.63 -3.65 7.71
CA ARG A 13 -0.45 -4.34 8.25
C ARG A 13 0.64 -4.49 7.21
N HIS A 14 0.27 -4.80 5.98
CA HIS A 14 1.21 -4.91 4.87
C HIS A 14 1.90 -3.55 4.62
N ALA A 15 1.14 -2.48 4.58
CA ALA A 15 1.70 -1.13 4.43
C ALA A 15 2.61 -0.75 5.60
N ALA A 16 2.28 -1.18 6.81
CA ALA A 16 3.06 -0.89 8.01
C ALA A 16 4.43 -1.58 8.03
N GLN A 17 4.65 -2.57 7.17
CA GLN A 17 5.95 -3.24 7.04
C GLN A 17 6.97 -2.43 6.26
N PHE A 18 6.57 -1.34 5.64
CA PHE A 18 7.44 -0.55 4.77
C PHE A 18 8.78 -0.17 5.41
N PRO A 19 8.85 0.35 6.66
CA PRO A 19 10.15 0.67 7.27
C PRO A 19 11.07 -0.53 7.41
N ARG A 20 10.52 -1.71 7.73
CA ARG A 20 11.29 -2.94 7.86
C ARG A 20 11.82 -3.42 6.52
N VAL A 21 11.04 -3.26 5.47
CA VAL A 21 11.45 -3.62 4.11
C VAL A 21 12.62 -2.75 3.67
N ILE A 22 12.57 -1.45 3.94
CA ILE A 22 13.66 -0.53 3.63
C ILE A 22 14.93 -0.94 4.37
N GLU A 23 14.82 -1.19 5.66
CA GLU A 23 15.95 -1.60 6.50
C GLU A 23 16.56 -2.90 5.99
N SER A 24 15.73 -3.90 5.73
CA SER A 24 16.17 -5.20 5.21
C SER A 24 16.86 -5.06 3.86
N ALA A 25 16.31 -4.27 2.96
CA ALA A 25 16.89 -4.04 1.63
C ALA A 25 18.25 -3.33 1.74
N ALA A 26 18.37 -2.36 2.65
CA ALA A 26 19.61 -1.62 2.86
C ALA A 26 20.71 -2.53 3.45
N LEU A 27 20.37 -3.32 4.48
CA LEU A 27 21.33 -4.22 5.11
C LEU A 27 21.82 -5.32 4.17
N ALA A 28 20.97 -5.81 3.30
CA ALA A 28 21.32 -6.86 2.34
C ALA A 28 21.90 -6.31 1.03
N HIS A 29 21.94 -5.01 0.85
CA HIS A 29 22.30 -4.36 -0.41
C HIS A 29 21.45 -4.87 -1.58
N GLU A 30 20.15 -5.04 -1.33
CA GLU A 30 19.19 -5.58 -2.31
C GLU A 30 18.01 -4.63 -2.52
N PRO A 31 18.21 -3.51 -3.25
CA PRO A 31 17.14 -2.53 -3.47
C PRO A 31 15.91 -3.12 -4.20
N HIS A 32 16.08 -4.21 -4.96
CA HIS A 32 14.98 -4.89 -5.63
C HIS A 32 13.92 -5.43 -4.66
N ARG A 33 14.25 -5.63 -3.39
CA ARG A 33 13.27 -6.03 -2.36
C ARG A 33 12.18 -4.98 -2.18
N ILE A 34 12.54 -3.70 -2.31
CA ILE A 34 11.58 -2.60 -2.26
C ILE A 34 10.62 -2.71 -3.44
N ALA A 35 11.13 -2.97 -4.64
CA ALA A 35 10.30 -3.12 -5.84
C ALA A 35 9.29 -4.25 -5.70
N PHE A 36 9.72 -5.40 -5.22
CA PHE A 36 8.83 -6.55 -5.00
C PHE A 36 7.76 -6.25 -3.96
N TYR A 37 8.14 -5.60 -2.87
CA TYR A 37 7.19 -5.20 -1.84
C TYR A 37 6.13 -4.24 -2.39
N LEU A 38 6.54 -3.23 -3.16
CA LEU A 38 5.62 -2.26 -3.74
C LEU A 38 4.66 -2.91 -4.73
N TYR A 39 5.16 -3.86 -5.52
CA TYR A 39 4.32 -4.61 -6.45
C TYR A 39 3.26 -5.40 -5.69
N ASP A 40 3.64 -6.12 -4.64
CA ASP A 40 2.72 -6.91 -3.84
C ASP A 40 1.68 -6.03 -3.14
N LEU A 41 2.13 -4.88 -2.61
CA LEU A 41 1.23 -3.94 -1.96
C LEU A 41 0.21 -3.37 -2.95
N ALA A 42 0.66 -2.96 -4.12
CA ALA A 42 -0.23 -2.43 -5.16
C ALA A 42 -1.22 -3.49 -5.65
N ALA A 43 -0.76 -4.74 -5.82
CA ALA A 43 -1.62 -5.83 -6.24
C ALA A 43 -2.69 -6.14 -5.18
N ALA A 44 -2.32 -6.14 -3.90
CA ALA A 44 -3.25 -6.36 -2.80
C ALA A 44 -4.30 -5.25 -2.73
N PHE A 45 -3.89 -4.00 -2.90
CA PHE A 45 -4.81 -2.86 -2.93
C PHE A 45 -5.76 -2.97 -4.12
N HIS A 46 -5.24 -3.30 -5.29
CA HIS A 46 -6.04 -3.40 -6.50
C HIS A 46 -7.10 -4.51 -6.39
N ALA A 47 -6.73 -5.65 -5.81
CA ALA A 47 -7.65 -6.75 -5.56
C ALA A 47 -8.79 -6.32 -4.62
N LEU A 48 -8.46 -5.57 -3.58
CA LEU A 48 -9.45 -5.05 -2.64
C LEU A 48 -10.40 -4.06 -3.31
N TRP A 49 -9.86 -3.15 -4.12
CA TRP A 49 -10.66 -2.18 -4.88
C TRP A 49 -11.63 -2.89 -5.83
N ASN A 50 -11.14 -3.92 -6.54
CA ASN A 50 -11.95 -4.64 -7.52
C ASN A 50 -13.11 -5.42 -6.91
N ARG A 51 -13.06 -5.75 -5.64
CA ARG A 51 -14.18 -6.39 -4.95
C ARG A 51 -15.41 -5.49 -4.91
N GLY A 52 -15.23 -4.19 -4.97
CA GLY A 52 -16.35 -3.24 -5.08
C GLY A 52 -17.15 -3.38 -6.36
N ASN A 53 -16.61 -4.01 -7.40
CA ASN A 53 -17.34 -4.26 -8.65
C ASN A 53 -18.38 -5.37 -8.49
N ASP A 54 -18.09 -6.37 -7.64
CA ASP A 54 -18.98 -7.51 -7.40
C ASP A 54 -19.84 -7.31 -6.16
N ASP A 55 -19.33 -6.57 -5.17
CA ASP A 55 -20.01 -6.31 -3.91
C ASP A 55 -20.05 -4.80 -3.64
N PRO A 56 -21.21 -4.16 -3.83
CA PRO A 56 -21.35 -2.71 -3.61
C PRO A 56 -20.96 -2.26 -2.21
N GLY A 57 -21.12 -3.11 -1.19
CA GLY A 57 -20.73 -2.79 0.19
C GLY A 57 -19.23 -2.68 0.40
N ARG A 58 -18.42 -3.15 -0.55
CA ARG A 58 -16.97 -3.11 -0.51
C ARG A 58 -16.37 -1.96 -1.32
N ARG A 59 -17.18 -1.14 -1.93
CA ARG A 59 -16.71 0.04 -2.65
C ARG A 59 -16.09 1.03 -1.67
N PHE A 60 -15.07 1.75 -2.11
CA PHE A 60 -14.40 2.74 -1.28
C PHE A 60 -15.28 3.96 -0.99
N LEU A 61 -16.18 4.29 -1.90
CA LEU A 61 -17.14 5.37 -1.71
C LEU A 61 -18.54 4.80 -1.54
N LEU A 62 -19.13 4.99 -0.35
CA LEU A 62 -20.47 4.53 -0.02
C LEU A 62 -21.31 5.75 0.36
N GLU A 63 -22.42 5.96 -0.35
CA GLU A 63 -23.33 7.09 -0.09
C GLU A 63 -24.00 6.98 1.28
N ASP A 64 -24.31 5.75 1.70
CA ASP A 64 -25.03 5.47 2.93
C ASP A 64 -24.12 5.29 4.17
N ASN A 65 -22.80 5.30 4.00
CA ASN A 65 -21.88 5.14 5.11
C ASN A 65 -20.63 6.04 4.93
N PRO A 66 -20.75 7.34 5.23
CA PRO A 66 -19.65 8.27 5.04
C PRO A 66 -18.45 8.01 5.94
N GLN A 67 -18.66 7.45 7.15
CA GLN A 67 -17.56 7.13 8.05
C GLN A 67 -16.66 6.01 7.49
N LEU A 68 -17.27 4.96 6.95
CA LEU A 68 -16.54 3.87 6.32
C LEU A 68 -15.84 4.33 5.05
N SER A 69 -16.51 5.15 4.24
CA SER A 69 -15.91 5.74 3.04
C SER A 69 -14.67 6.54 3.39
N ARG A 70 -14.73 7.34 4.47
CA ARG A 70 -13.59 8.12 4.93
C ARG A 70 -12.44 7.21 5.38
N ALA A 71 -12.74 6.16 6.14
CA ALA A 71 -11.72 5.22 6.59
C ALA A 71 -11.03 4.53 5.41
N ARG A 72 -11.80 4.13 4.39
CA ARG A 72 -11.25 3.51 3.18
C ARG A 72 -10.43 4.49 2.33
N LEU A 73 -10.85 5.74 2.24
CA LEU A 73 -10.07 6.77 1.56
C LEU A 73 -8.75 7.04 2.27
N GLU A 74 -8.76 7.08 3.61
CA GLU A 74 -7.53 7.24 4.39
C GLU A 74 -6.59 6.06 4.16
N LEU A 75 -7.12 4.84 4.07
CA LEU A 75 -6.33 3.66 3.73
C LEU A 75 -5.70 3.82 2.33
N ALA A 76 -6.49 4.22 1.33
CA ALA A 76 -5.99 4.43 -0.02
C ALA A 76 -4.87 5.46 -0.07
N LEU A 77 -5.02 6.57 0.67
CA LEU A 77 -3.99 7.60 0.75
C LEU A 77 -2.71 7.08 1.41
N ALA A 78 -2.84 6.28 2.47
CA ALA A 78 -1.68 5.67 3.14
C ALA A 78 -0.91 4.76 2.18
N ILE A 79 -1.62 3.93 1.41
CA ILE A 79 -1.01 3.06 0.40
C ILE A 79 -0.30 3.90 -0.67
N ALA A 80 -0.93 4.94 -1.15
CA ALA A 80 -0.35 5.83 -2.16
C ALA A 80 0.94 6.49 -1.66
N VAL A 81 0.97 6.93 -0.40
CA VAL A 81 2.16 7.52 0.21
C VAL A 81 3.29 6.50 0.29
N VAL A 82 3.01 5.28 0.73
CA VAL A 82 4.02 4.21 0.82
C VAL A 82 4.61 3.91 -0.56
N ILE A 83 3.75 3.74 -1.57
CA ILE A 83 4.20 3.44 -2.94
C ILE A 83 5.08 4.57 -3.47
N ARG A 84 4.64 5.81 -3.30
CA ARG A 84 5.40 6.98 -3.75
C ARG A 84 6.77 7.07 -3.07
N ARG A 85 6.82 6.88 -1.75
CA ARG A 85 8.07 6.89 -0.99
C ARG A 85 9.01 5.80 -1.44
N GLY A 86 8.48 4.59 -1.67
CA GLY A 86 9.27 3.47 -2.17
C GLY A 86 9.85 3.73 -3.55
N LEU A 87 9.05 4.30 -4.45
CA LEU A 87 9.52 4.65 -5.80
C LEU A 87 10.60 5.74 -5.75
N ASP A 88 10.43 6.74 -4.89
CA ASP A 88 11.44 7.79 -4.71
C ASP A 88 12.78 7.21 -4.23
N LEU A 89 12.74 6.27 -3.27
CA LEU A 89 13.93 5.61 -2.78
C LEU A 89 14.64 4.80 -3.86
N MET A 90 13.88 4.08 -4.69
CA MET A 90 14.46 3.34 -5.81
C MET A 90 15.06 4.27 -6.86
N GLY A 91 14.44 5.41 -7.10
CA GLY A 91 14.95 6.43 -8.01
C GLY A 91 16.30 6.97 -7.57
N VAL A 92 16.44 7.27 -6.27
CA VAL A 92 17.72 7.72 -5.69
C VAL A 92 18.78 6.64 -5.84
N THR A 93 18.46 5.39 -5.51
CA THR A 93 19.41 4.27 -5.63
C THR A 93 19.85 4.07 -7.06
N ALA A 94 18.93 4.09 -8.02
CA ALA A 94 19.26 3.95 -9.43
C ALA A 94 20.19 5.09 -9.91
N THR A 95 19.96 6.31 -9.46
CA THR A 95 20.80 7.46 -9.79
C THR A 95 22.22 7.27 -9.26
N GLU A 96 22.37 6.77 -8.04
CA GLU A 96 23.68 6.51 -7.44
C GLU A 96 24.44 5.41 -8.21
N GLU A 97 23.74 4.35 -8.62
CA GLU A 97 24.35 3.27 -9.39
C GLU A 97 24.84 3.72 -10.77
N MET A 98 24.20 4.73 -11.34
CA MET A 98 24.58 5.27 -12.64
C MET A 98 25.81 6.19 -12.59
N ARG A 99 26.25 6.57 -11.43
CA ARG A 99 27.45 7.40 -11.23
C ARG A 99 28.67 6.51 -11.10
#